data_89d5af3cc6fdd322fe57ecd2bbbad9de
#
_entry.id   89d5af3cc6fdd322fe57ecd2bbbad9de
#
_cell.length_a   1.000
_cell.length_b   1.000
_cell.length_c   1.000
_cell.angle_alpha   90.00
_cell.angle_beta   90.00
_cell.angle_gamma   90.00
#
_symmetry.space_group_name_H-M   'P 1'
#
loop_
_entity.id
_entity.type
_entity.pdbx_description
1 polymer ?
#
loop_
_entity_poly.entity_id
_entity_poly.type
_entity_poly.pdbx_seq_one_letter_code
_entity_poly.pdbx_strand_id
1 'polypeptide(L)'
;MKYPIFLLTGLLAICLLSCSKPTGNSGNSFTFRVDIPDSLAAGVSDGRLILMLSTNPAKEPRFEITDGPDTQQAFGKNVENWQKGQKIEFTGEEFGYPVTSMYNLKPGEYYVQALLHKYETFKLSTGHTVKLPMDRGEGQQWNQAPGNLYSTPVKIEVKNGGSYTVSLDRKIPPIPEPKDTEWIKHIKMRSKLLSDFWGRDIYLGAHVLLPMGWSDHPNVKYPLAVFHGHFPSDFGGFRTTPPDTTIPCEYSSRFKLDCYNRIQEQEAYDFYKIWSGPGFPRVIAIEIQHPTPYYDDSYAVNSACQGPYGDAITYELIPYIEKTFRGIGKGWARFLYGGSTGGWESLAAQVLYPDEYNGCFAACPDPIDFRAYTVVDIYKDKNAYFLDSKFKKTPRPGQRDYLGHVSATLQEVNYRELMLGDKSRSGQQWDIWEATYSPMDKDGYPKRLWDKVTGDIDTTVAAYWRENYDLSYIMKRDWKTLGPKLKGKVRLYCGDMDNYYLNNAVYFTEE
;
A
#
# COMPACT_ATOMS: atom_id res chain seq x y z
N MET A 1 43.84 16.76 78.90
CA MET A 1 43.07 17.69 78.06
C MET A 1 41.82 17.01 77.63
N LYS A 2 40.67 17.49 78.10
CA LYS A 2 39.32 16.89 77.91
C LYS A 2 38.68 17.55 76.68
N TYR A 3 38.15 16.78 75.75
CA TYR A 3 37.26 17.26 74.69
C TYR A 3 35.86 16.76 74.94
N PRO A 4 34.82 17.63 74.83
CA PRO A 4 33.44 17.20 75.03
C PRO A 4 32.83 16.63 73.74
N ILE A 5 32.05 15.58 73.94
CA ILE A 5 31.19 14.95 72.94
C ILE A 5 29.94 15.78 72.74
N PHE A 6 29.71 16.28 71.51
CA PHE A 6 28.42 16.86 71.10
C PHE A 6 27.54 15.76 70.49
N LEU A 7 26.42 15.49 71.14
CA LEU A 7 25.35 14.69 70.60
C LEU A 7 24.56 15.54 69.59
N LEU A 8 24.55 15.12 68.34
CA LEU A 8 23.70 15.71 67.28
C LEU A 8 22.45 14.82 67.08
N THR A 9 21.35 15.25 67.61
CA THR A 9 20.01 14.65 67.38
C THR A 9 19.53 15.01 65.96
N GLY A 10 19.60 14.03 65.03
CA GLY A 10 19.11 14.19 63.70
C GLY A 10 17.56 14.07 63.64
N LEU A 11 16.90 15.13 63.25
CA LEU A 11 15.49 15.14 62.92
C LEU A 11 15.29 14.45 61.55
N LEU A 12 14.69 13.29 61.56
CA LEU A 12 14.30 12.54 60.34
C LEU A 12 13.01 13.21 59.79
N ALA A 13 13.16 14.12 58.84
CA ALA A 13 12.02 14.64 58.09
C ALA A 13 11.58 13.58 57.02
N ILE A 14 10.50 12.91 57.31
CA ILE A 14 9.82 12.04 56.32
C ILE A 14 9.15 12.93 55.26
N CYS A 15 9.82 13.14 54.13
CA CYS A 15 9.16 13.68 52.94
C CYS A 15 8.19 12.64 52.38
N LEU A 16 6.92 12.75 52.72
CA LEU A 16 5.85 12.10 51.95
C LEU A 16 5.85 12.67 50.55
N LEU A 17 6.57 12.00 49.65
CA LEU A 17 6.40 12.18 48.19
C LEU A 17 4.99 11.72 47.85
N SER A 18 4.05 12.68 47.86
CA SER A 18 2.78 12.53 47.22
C SER A 18 3.04 12.29 45.72
N CYS A 19 2.94 11.04 45.27
CA CYS A 19 2.79 10.75 43.86
C CYS A 19 1.44 11.37 43.42
N SER A 20 1.50 12.62 42.98
CA SER A 20 0.42 13.17 42.15
C SER A 20 0.36 12.34 40.88
N LYS A 21 -0.74 11.62 40.69
CA LYS A 21 -1.10 11.08 39.38
C LYS A 21 -0.93 12.21 38.38
N PRO A 22 -0.37 11.95 37.15
CA PRO A 22 -0.32 12.99 36.15
C PRO A 22 -1.72 13.53 35.96
N THR A 23 -1.85 14.84 36.21
CA THR A 23 -3.08 15.60 35.94
C THR A 23 -3.50 15.34 34.53
N GLY A 24 -4.74 14.89 34.37
CA GLY A 24 -5.31 14.54 33.07
C GLY A 24 -5.06 15.62 32.03
N ASN A 25 -4.82 15.15 30.82
CA ASN A 25 -4.62 15.97 29.64
C ASN A 25 -5.69 17.06 29.60
N SER A 26 -5.29 18.33 29.74
CA SER A 26 -6.19 19.50 29.70
C SER A 26 -6.70 19.83 28.28
N GLY A 27 -6.68 18.82 27.38
CA GLY A 27 -7.17 18.93 26.01
C GLY A 27 -8.70 18.93 25.91
N ASN A 28 -9.18 19.20 24.72
CA ASN A 28 -10.62 19.11 24.41
C ASN A 28 -11.12 17.68 24.62
N SER A 29 -12.34 17.52 25.08
CA SER A 29 -12.97 16.22 25.26
C SER A 29 -14.19 16.10 24.33
N PHE A 30 -14.20 15.13 23.47
CA PHE A 30 -15.32 14.82 22.57
C PHE A 30 -15.61 13.33 22.65
N THR A 31 -16.88 12.95 22.48
CA THR A 31 -17.26 11.55 22.34
C THR A 31 -18.04 11.38 21.05
N PHE A 32 -17.55 10.54 20.15
CA PHE A 32 -18.33 10.10 18.99
C PHE A 32 -18.70 8.64 19.18
N ARG A 33 -20.01 8.35 19.03
CA ARG A 33 -20.57 7.01 19.08
C ARG A 33 -20.94 6.58 17.70
N VAL A 34 -20.41 5.43 17.27
CA VAL A 34 -20.74 4.84 15.97
C VAL A 34 -21.57 3.58 16.20
N ASP A 35 -22.68 3.46 15.49
CA ASP A 35 -23.53 2.27 15.51
C ASP A 35 -23.82 1.74 14.09
N ILE A 36 -24.34 0.51 14.04
CA ILE A 36 -24.82 -0.13 12.80
C ILE A 36 -26.31 -0.34 12.97
N PRO A 37 -27.15 0.24 12.08
CA PRO A 37 -28.59 -0.01 12.10
C PRO A 37 -28.92 -1.50 11.94
N ASP A 38 -30.01 -1.94 12.53
CA ASP A 38 -30.46 -3.35 12.49
C ASP A 38 -30.60 -3.92 11.10
N SER A 39 -30.95 -3.09 10.11
CA SER A 39 -31.09 -3.47 8.69
C SER A 39 -29.76 -3.85 8.02
N LEU A 40 -28.61 -3.37 8.55
CA LEU A 40 -27.27 -3.63 8.02
C LEU A 40 -26.42 -4.48 8.97
N ALA A 41 -26.87 -4.69 10.21
CA ALA A 41 -26.19 -5.50 11.20
C ALA A 41 -26.37 -7.00 10.91
N ALA A 42 -25.51 -7.57 10.09
CA ALA A 42 -25.47 -9.01 9.80
C ALA A 42 -24.40 -9.68 10.63
N GLY A 43 -24.76 -10.19 11.79
CA GLY A 43 -23.84 -10.94 12.66
C GLY A 43 -22.78 -10.09 13.35
N VAL A 44 -21.63 -10.72 13.65
CA VAL A 44 -20.46 -10.08 14.28
C VAL A 44 -19.58 -9.45 13.19
N SER A 45 -19.02 -8.28 13.47
CA SER A 45 -18.13 -7.59 12.54
C SER A 45 -16.76 -7.35 13.17
N ASP A 46 -15.73 -7.65 12.38
CA ASP A 46 -14.33 -7.30 12.66
C ASP A 46 -13.88 -6.26 11.63
N GLY A 47 -12.97 -5.36 12.01
CA GLY A 47 -12.42 -4.43 11.05
C GLY A 47 -11.72 -3.22 11.66
N ARG A 48 -11.41 -2.27 10.80
CA ARG A 48 -10.93 -0.94 11.18
C ARG A 48 -12.08 0.05 11.06
N LEU A 49 -12.50 0.62 12.17
CA LEU A 49 -13.46 1.71 12.19
C LEU A 49 -12.71 3.04 12.09
N ILE A 50 -13.05 3.83 11.06
CA ILE A 50 -12.41 5.11 10.76
C ILE A 50 -13.47 6.20 10.91
N LEU A 51 -13.19 7.18 11.78
CA LEU A 51 -13.99 8.38 11.98
C LEU A 51 -13.30 9.55 11.29
N MET A 52 -13.97 10.20 10.35
CA MET A 52 -13.44 11.27 9.52
C MET A 52 -14.19 12.58 9.78
N LEU A 53 -13.44 13.68 9.85
CA LEU A 53 -13.98 15.02 10.08
C LEU A 53 -13.40 15.96 9.02
N SER A 54 -14.25 16.45 8.12
CA SER A 54 -13.85 17.37 7.05
C SER A 54 -14.47 18.75 7.26
N THR A 55 -13.72 19.78 6.90
CA THR A 55 -14.23 21.15 6.81
C THR A 55 -14.77 21.51 5.42
N ASN A 56 -14.62 20.60 4.46
CA ASN A 56 -15.05 20.81 3.07
C ASN A 56 -16.46 20.25 2.83
N PRO A 57 -17.44 21.08 2.44
CA PRO A 57 -18.80 20.61 2.14
C PRO A 57 -18.96 19.95 0.78
N ALA A 58 -17.95 20.06 -0.11
CA ALA A 58 -18.08 19.67 -1.53
C ALA A 58 -17.79 18.21 -1.78
N LYS A 59 -17.12 17.52 -0.85
CA LYS A 59 -16.70 16.11 -1.01
C LYS A 59 -17.09 15.27 0.18
N GLU A 60 -17.26 13.97 -0.02
CA GLU A 60 -17.39 13.04 1.09
C GLU A 60 -16.06 12.90 1.84
N PRO A 61 -16.03 13.00 3.18
CA PRO A 61 -14.79 12.92 3.97
C PRO A 61 -13.90 11.70 3.67
N ARG A 62 -14.49 10.55 3.33
CA ARG A 62 -13.73 9.34 2.99
C ARG A 62 -12.85 9.46 1.73
N PHE A 63 -13.05 10.50 0.92
CA PHE A 63 -12.22 10.79 -0.26
C PHE A 63 -11.25 11.95 -0.05
N GLU A 64 -11.12 12.41 1.20
CA GLU A 64 -10.28 13.56 1.54
C GLU A 64 -9.12 13.20 2.49
N ILE A 65 -8.89 11.92 2.73
CA ILE A 65 -7.74 11.44 3.51
C ILE A 65 -6.61 11.10 2.55
N THR A 66 -5.64 12.00 2.44
CA THR A 66 -4.55 11.97 1.45
C THR A 66 -3.19 12.11 2.11
N ASP A 67 -2.10 11.98 1.33
CA ASP A 67 -0.72 12.27 1.77
C ASP A 67 -0.38 13.76 1.73
N GLY A 68 -1.21 14.54 1.07
CA GLY A 68 -0.95 15.96 0.86
C GLY A 68 -1.32 16.84 2.05
N PRO A 69 -0.90 18.12 2.01
CA PRO A 69 -1.18 19.09 3.07
C PRO A 69 -2.67 19.44 3.22
N ASP A 70 -3.49 19.15 2.20
CA ASP A 70 -4.93 19.42 2.20
C ASP A 70 -5.75 18.28 2.81
N THR A 71 -5.10 17.27 3.37
CA THR A 71 -5.77 16.12 3.99
C THR A 71 -6.69 16.57 5.14
N GLN A 72 -7.84 15.92 5.23
CA GLN A 72 -8.79 16.15 6.33
C GLN A 72 -8.49 15.21 7.52
N GLN A 73 -9.14 15.47 8.66
CA GLN A 73 -8.87 14.75 9.90
C GLN A 73 -9.54 13.37 9.91
N ALA A 74 -8.80 12.34 10.35
CA ALA A 74 -9.36 11.03 10.62
C ALA A 74 -8.75 10.41 11.89
N PHE A 75 -9.53 9.50 12.53
CA PHE A 75 -9.11 8.68 13.67
C PHE A 75 -9.49 7.23 13.41
N GLY A 76 -8.58 6.31 13.71
CA GLY A 76 -8.79 4.89 13.46
C GLY A 76 -8.79 4.04 14.72
N LYS A 77 -9.69 3.05 14.77
CA LYS A 77 -9.83 2.11 15.87
C LYS A 77 -10.13 0.71 15.37
N ASN A 78 -9.40 -0.31 15.85
CA ASN A 78 -9.77 -1.68 15.57
C ASN A 78 -11.03 -2.04 16.33
N VAL A 79 -11.93 -2.74 15.68
CA VAL A 79 -13.10 -3.36 16.29
C VAL A 79 -13.06 -4.85 16.07
N GLU A 80 -13.31 -5.59 17.13
CA GLU A 80 -13.39 -7.05 17.10
C GLU A 80 -14.67 -7.51 17.77
N ASN A 81 -15.31 -8.50 17.12
CA ASN A 81 -16.57 -9.06 17.62
C ASN A 81 -17.66 -7.99 17.87
N TRP A 82 -17.74 -6.96 17.03
CA TRP A 82 -18.73 -5.91 17.14
C TRP A 82 -20.14 -6.51 16.97
N GLN A 83 -20.90 -6.49 18.05
CA GLN A 83 -22.23 -7.10 18.14
C GLN A 83 -23.33 -6.14 17.66
N LYS A 84 -24.42 -6.73 17.13
CA LYS A 84 -25.64 -5.97 16.81
C LYS A 84 -26.13 -5.19 18.04
N GLY A 85 -26.48 -3.91 17.83
CA GLY A 85 -26.96 -2.99 18.86
C GLY A 85 -25.89 -2.38 19.77
N GLN A 86 -24.63 -2.83 19.65
CA GLN A 86 -23.50 -2.23 20.36
C GLN A 86 -23.10 -0.92 19.68
N LYS A 87 -22.69 0.07 20.46
CA LYS A 87 -22.07 1.32 19.98
C LYS A 87 -20.58 1.30 20.28
N ILE A 88 -19.79 1.71 19.30
CA ILE A 88 -18.34 1.88 19.46
C ILE A 88 -18.07 3.37 19.71
N GLU A 89 -17.32 3.68 20.77
CA GLU A 89 -16.98 5.05 21.14
C GLU A 89 -15.56 5.42 20.72
N PHE A 90 -15.41 6.65 20.27
CA PHE A 90 -14.14 7.37 20.13
C PHE A 90 -14.08 8.41 21.23
N THR A 91 -13.05 8.38 22.06
CA THR A 91 -12.95 9.18 23.28
C THR A 91 -11.65 9.98 23.42
N GLY A 92 -10.72 9.83 22.46
CA GLY A 92 -9.45 10.55 22.45
C GLY A 92 -8.21 9.65 22.57
N GLU A 93 -8.39 8.37 22.87
CA GLU A 93 -7.30 7.38 22.92
C GLU A 93 -6.91 6.86 21.53
N GLU A 94 -7.77 7.08 20.54
CA GLU A 94 -7.60 6.61 19.17
C GLU A 94 -6.54 7.42 18.44
N PHE A 95 -5.67 6.71 17.71
CA PHE A 95 -4.65 7.35 16.89
C PHE A 95 -5.29 8.03 15.68
N GLY A 96 -4.88 9.26 15.43
CA GLY A 96 -5.40 10.09 14.34
C GLY A 96 -4.34 10.61 13.39
N TYR A 97 -4.78 11.17 12.27
CA TYR A 97 -3.97 11.87 11.29
C TYR A 97 -4.80 12.97 10.59
N PRO A 98 -4.26 14.17 10.34
CA PRO A 98 -2.92 14.66 10.69
C PRO A 98 -2.74 14.99 12.18
N VAL A 99 -3.80 15.27 12.91
CA VAL A 99 -3.76 15.43 14.37
C VAL A 99 -3.84 14.06 15.03
N THR A 100 -2.82 13.71 15.79
CA THR A 100 -2.63 12.35 16.31
C THR A 100 -3.56 11.97 17.46
N SER A 101 -4.21 12.94 18.12
CA SER A 101 -5.14 12.70 19.23
C SER A 101 -6.34 13.63 19.16
N MET A 102 -7.54 13.11 19.46
CA MET A 102 -8.76 13.91 19.51
C MET A 102 -8.70 15.01 20.61
N TYR A 103 -7.86 14.87 21.63
CA TYR A 103 -7.64 15.94 22.61
C TYR A 103 -7.10 17.23 21.99
N ASN A 104 -6.44 17.12 20.83
CA ASN A 104 -5.88 18.25 20.07
C ASN A 104 -6.79 18.69 18.91
N LEU A 105 -7.93 18.03 18.70
CA LEU A 105 -8.90 18.44 17.69
C LEU A 105 -9.51 19.80 18.10
N LYS A 106 -9.56 20.73 17.16
CA LYS A 106 -10.16 22.05 17.43
C LYS A 106 -11.68 21.94 17.41
N PRO A 107 -12.39 22.60 18.36
CA PRO A 107 -13.83 22.80 18.21
C PRO A 107 -14.16 23.54 16.94
N GLY A 108 -15.32 23.24 16.36
CA GLY A 108 -15.75 23.87 15.10
C GLY A 108 -16.80 23.07 14.37
N GLU A 109 -17.12 23.54 13.18
CA GLU A 109 -18.08 22.91 12.29
C GLU A 109 -17.38 21.89 11.37
N TYR A 110 -17.86 20.65 11.36
CA TYR A 110 -17.31 19.58 10.55
C TYR A 110 -18.40 18.78 9.84
N TYR A 111 -18.07 18.25 8.68
CA TYR A 111 -18.80 17.15 8.05
C TYR A 111 -18.18 15.84 8.55
N VAL A 112 -18.93 15.11 9.36
CA VAL A 112 -18.46 13.90 10.04
C VAL A 112 -18.97 12.68 9.30
N GLN A 113 -18.08 11.76 9.01
CA GLN A 113 -18.39 10.47 8.38
C GLN A 113 -17.64 9.36 9.11
N ALA A 114 -18.26 8.18 9.22
CA ALA A 114 -17.61 6.98 9.73
C ALA A 114 -17.64 5.88 8.66
N LEU A 115 -16.61 5.03 8.66
CA LEU A 115 -16.50 3.87 7.77
C LEU A 115 -15.92 2.68 8.53
N LEU A 116 -16.53 1.51 8.37
CA LEU A 116 -15.98 0.24 8.82
C LEU A 116 -15.33 -0.48 7.65
N HIS A 117 -14.00 -0.49 7.62
CA HIS A 117 -13.20 -1.34 6.74
C HIS A 117 -13.20 -2.75 7.30
N LYS A 118 -13.99 -3.64 6.70
CA LYS A 118 -14.28 -4.98 7.23
C LYS A 118 -13.09 -5.92 7.05
N TYR A 119 -12.79 -6.67 8.10
CA TYR A 119 -11.81 -7.74 8.05
C TYR A 119 -12.50 -9.11 8.01
N GLU A 120 -11.85 -10.05 7.36
CA GLU A 120 -12.20 -11.46 7.34
C GLU A 120 -11.12 -12.29 8.04
N THR A 121 -11.48 -13.47 8.48
CA THR A 121 -10.56 -14.39 9.15
C THR A 121 -9.90 -15.30 8.12
N PHE A 122 -8.57 -15.37 8.18
CA PHE A 122 -7.74 -16.27 7.38
C PHE A 122 -7.02 -17.26 8.31
N LYS A 123 -7.03 -18.53 7.94
CA LYS A 123 -6.30 -19.60 8.64
C LYS A 123 -5.12 -20.01 7.77
N LEU A 124 -3.95 -19.45 8.06
CA LEU A 124 -2.76 -19.67 7.26
C LEU A 124 -2.22 -21.09 7.39
N SER A 125 -1.56 -21.59 6.33
CA SER A 125 -0.87 -22.88 6.35
C SER A 125 0.23 -22.98 7.41
N THR A 126 0.72 -21.84 7.90
CA THR A 126 1.66 -21.72 9.02
C THR A 126 1.04 -22.02 10.39
N GLY A 127 -0.28 -22.25 10.46
CA GLY A 127 -1.04 -22.46 11.69
C GLY A 127 -1.56 -21.18 12.35
N HIS A 128 -1.19 -20.00 11.86
CA HIS A 128 -1.69 -18.74 12.40
C HIS A 128 -3.09 -18.41 11.90
N THR A 129 -3.80 -17.63 12.69
CA THR A 129 -5.10 -17.06 12.32
C THR A 129 -4.98 -15.54 12.33
N VAL A 130 -5.26 -14.89 11.19
CA VAL A 130 -5.17 -13.44 11.03
C VAL A 130 -6.50 -12.87 10.55
N LYS A 131 -6.73 -11.58 10.86
CA LYS A 131 -7.90 -10.83 10.41
C LYS A 131 -7.44 -9.71 9.48
N LEU A 132 -7.85 -9.79 8.21
CA LEU A 132 -7.39 -8.92 7.13
C LEU A 132 -8.57 -8.52 6.24
N PRO A 133 -8.51 -7.37 5.54
CA PRO A 133 -9.48 -7.06 4.50
C PRO A 133 -9.28 -7.98 3.30
N MET A 134 -10.38 -8.46 2.72
CA MET A 134 -10.34 -9.23 1.47
C MET A 134 -10.59 -8.31 0.29
N ASP A 135 -9.65 -8.27 -0.66
CA ASP A 135 -9.86 -7.56 -1.92
C ASP A 135 -11.04 -8.17 -2.71
N ARG A 136 -11.87 -7.31 -3.28
CA ARG A 136 -13.05 -7.68 -4.09
C ARG A 136 -13.07 -6.94 -5.43
N GLY A 137 -11.88 -6.55 -5.94
CA GLY A 137 -11.67 -5.84 -7.18
C GLY A 137 -11.46 -4.34 -7.01
N GLU A 138 -11.34 -3.84 -5.77
CA GLU A 138 -11.07 -2.42 -5.50
C GLU A 138 -9.58 -2.09 -5.35
N GLY A 139 -8.69 -3.09 -5.36
CA GLY A 139 -7.26 -2.88 -5.14
C GLY A 139 -6.94 -2.34 -3.75
N GLN A 140 -7.56 -2.90 -2.71
CA GLN A 140 -7.39 -2.48 -1.31
C GLN A 140 -7.69 -0.99 -1.03
N GLN A 141 -8.51 -0.37 -1.88
CA GLN A 141 -9.00 0.99 -1.64
C GLN A 141 -10.05 0.98 -0.52
N TRP A 142 -9.60 1.11 0.73
CA TRP A 142 -10.44 0.97 1.94
C TRP A 142 -11.74 1.79 1.89
N ASN A 143 -11.70 2.97 1.24
CA ASN A 143 -12.84 3.90 1.10
C ASN A 143 -13.84 3.50 0.01
N GLN A 144 -13.51 2.49 -0.83
CA GLN A 144 -14.34 1.97 -1.92
C GLN A 144 -14.55 0.45 -1.85
N ALA A 145 -13.97 -0.24 -0.87
CA ALA A 145 -14.00 -1.69 -0.77
C ALA A 145 -15.43 -2.24 -0.64
N PRO A 146 -15.87 -3.11 -1.56
CA PRO A 146 -17.22 -3.68 -1.56
C PRO A 146 -17.56 -4.39 -0.25
N GLY A 147 -18.74 -4.08 0.27
CA GLY A 147 -19.21 -4.65 1.51
C GLY A 147 -18.86 -3.87 2.76
N ASN A 148 -17.94 -2.88 2.69
CA ASN A 148 -17.70 -1.95 3.78
C ASN A 148 -18.97 -1.17 4.11
N LEU A 149 -19.17 -0.88 5.40
CA LEU A 149 -20.26 -0.05 5.88
C LEU A 149 -19.75 1.38 6.10
N TYR A 150 -20.55 2.35 5.73
CA TYR A 150 -20.21 3.76 5.92
C TYR A 150 -21.44 4.59 6.25
N SER A 151 -21.24 5.77 6.82
CA SER A 151 -22.32 6.71 7.13
C SER A 151 -22.53 7.73 6.01
N THR A 152 -23.74 8.23 5.88
CA THR A 152 -23.97 9.52 5.22
C THR A 152 -23.20 10.60 6.00
N PRO A 153 -22.47 11.54 5.36
CA PRO A 153 -21.85 12.66 6.04
C PRO A 153 -22.88 13.53 6.80
N VAL A 154 -22.58 13.87 8.05
CA VAL A 154 -23.45 14.71 8.88
C VAL A 154 -22.71 15.98 9.29
N LYS A 155 -23.32 17.13 9.07
CA LYS A 155 -22.79 18.41 9.55
C LYS A 155 -22.98 18.52 11.06
N ILE A 156 -21.90 18.68 11.81
CA ILE A 156 -21.87 18.70 13.27
C ILE A 156 -21.06 19.91 13.74
N GLU A 157 -21.60 20.69 14.66
CA GLU A 157 -20.84 21.66 15.43
C GLU A 157 -20.20 20.97 16.63
N VAL A 158 -18.87 20.67 16.51
CA VAL A 158 -18.10 19.98 17.55
C VAL A 158 -17.70 20.97 18.65
N LYS A 159 -18.16 20.71 19.88
CA LYS A 159 -17.92 21.55 21.08
C LYS A 159 -17.24 20.71 22.14
N ASN A 160 -16.36 21.32 22.92
CA ASN A 160 -15.74 20.68 24.08
C ASN A 160 -16.79 20.09 25.02
N GLY A 161 -16.63 18.86 25.47
CA GLY A 161 -17.62 18.10 26.24
C GLY A 161 -18.77 17.52 25.42
N GLY A 162 -18.77 17.74 24.10
CA GLY A 162 -19.84 17.27 23.21
C GLY A 162 -19.87 15.76 23.01
N SER A 163 -21.06 15.21 22.77
CA SER A 163 -21.29 13.81 22.48
C SER A 163 -22.18 13.67 21.23
N TYR A 164 -21.70 12.94 20.23
CA TYR A 164 -22.29 12.85 18.91
C TYR A 164 -22.50 11.40 18.51
N THR A 165 -23.52 11.10 17.71
CA THR A 165 -23.77 9.76 17.19
C THR A 165 -23.74 9.80 15.67
N VAL A 166 -23.05 8.80 15.07
CA VAL A 166 -22.94 8.59 13.63
C VAL A 166 -23.34 7.15 13.33
N SER A 167 -24.26 6.94 12.39
CA SER A 167 -24.80 5.63 12.06
C SER A 167 -24.27 5.16 10.71
N LEU A 168 -23.74 3.93 10.64
CA LEU A 168 -23.28 3.32 9.37
C LEU A 168 -24.50 2.85 8.56
N ASP A 169 -25.16 3.78 7.90
CA ASP A 169 -26.46 3.59 7.23
C ASP A 169 -26.35 3.12 5.78
N ARG A 170 -25.12 2.95 5.25
CA ARG A 170 -24.86 2.57 3.87
C ARG A 170 -23.85 1.43 3.77
N LYS A 171 -23.92 0.71 2.64
CA LYS A 171 -22.98 -0.35 2.27
C LYS A 171 -22.43 -0.09 0.88
N ILE A 172 -21.13 -0.25 0.69
CA ILE A 172 -20.49 -0.12 -0.62
C ILE A 172 -20.91 -1.30 -1.50
N PRO A 173 -21.43 -1.03 -2.73
CA PRO A 173 -21.90 -2.07 -3.62
C PRO A 173 -20.74 -2.88 -4.23
N PRO A 174 -21.02 -4.09 -4.79
CA PRO A 174 -20.04 -4.85 -5.56
C PRO A 174 -19.55 -4.07 -6.81
N ILE A 175 -18.32 -4.30 -7.21
CA ILE A 175 -17.76 -3.80 -8.46
C ILE A 175 -18.24 -4.71 -9.61
N PRO A 176 -18.74 -4.16 -10.72
CA PRO A 176 -19.11 -4.96 -11.88
C PRO A 176 -17.90 -5.69 -12.47
N GLU A 177 -18.08 -6.95 -12.85
CA GLU A 177 -17.03 -7.69 -13.58
C GLU A 177 -16.78 -7.01 -14.94
N PRO A 178 -15.49 -6.86 -15.34
CA PRO A 178 -15.12 -6.27 -16.61
C PRO A 178 -15.58 -7.16 -17.77
N LYS A 179 -15.88 -6.54 -18.92
CA LYS A 179 -16.34 -7.26 -20.11
C LYS A 179 -15.23 -7.41 -21.12
N ASP A 180 -15.10 -8.62 -21.65
CA ASP A 180 -14.21 -8.88 -22.77
C ASP A 180 -14.56 -8.05 -24.00
N THR A 181 -13.52 -7.54 -24.65
CA THR A 181 -13.62 -6.91 -25.99
C THR A 181 -12.97 -7.80 -27.03
N GLU A 182 -12.92 -7.34 -28.29
CA GLU A 182 -12.12 -7.98 -29.31
C GLU A 182 -10.64 -8.06 -28.90
N TRP A 183 -10.11 -6.98 -28.32
CA TRP A 183 -8.69 -6.79 -28.00
C TRP A 183 -8.31 -7.25 -26.60
N ILE A 184 -9.13 -6.97 -25.60
CA ILE A 184 -8.83 -7.21 -24.20
C ILE A 184 -9.69 -8.37 -23.67
N LYS A 185 -9.03 -9.34 -23.03
CA LYS A 185 -9.66 -10.46 -22.33
C LYS A 185 -9.32 -10.40 -20.86
N HIS A 186 -10.26 -10.78 -20.01
CA HIS A 186 -10.13 -10.77 -18.56
C HIS A 186 -10.05 -12.20 -18.03
N ILE A 187 -8.95 -12.51 -17.35
CA ILE A 187 -8.70 -13.84 -16.80
C ILE A 187 -8.81 -13.79 -15.29
N LYS A 188 -9.48 -14.79 -14.75
CA LYS A 188 -9.52 -15.04 -13.31
C LYS A 188 -9.37 -16.54 -13.11
N MET A 189 -8.33 -16.97 -12.40
CA MET A 189 -8.06 -18.36 -12.12
C MET A 189 -7.80 -18.58 -10.62
N ARG A 190 -8.28 -19.69 -10.09
CA ARG A 190 -7.95 -20.11 -8.73
C ARG A 190 -6.49 -20.56 -8.67
N SER A 191 -5.70 -19.91 -7.83
CA SER A 191 -4.33 -20.36 -7.53
C SER A 191 -4.36 -21.45 -6.47
N LYS A 192 -3.76 -22.59 -6.75
CA LYS A 192 -3.63 -23.66 -5.76
C LYS A 192 -2.62 -23.27 -4.67
N LEU A 193 -1.46 -22.76 -5.08
CA LEU A 193 -0.39 -22.37 -4.16
C LEU A 193 -0.87 -21.33 -3.13
N LEU A 194 -1.55 -20.30 -3.60
CA LEU A 194 -2.06 -19.24 -2.73
C LEU A 194 -3.24 -19.71 -1.87
N SER A 195 -4.14 -20.53 -2.45
CA SER A 195 -5.28 -21.06 -1.68
C SER A 195 -4.83 -21.98 -0.55
N ASP A 196 -3.78 -22.76 -0.78
CA ASP A 196 -3.18 -23.61 0.25
C ASP A 196 -2.54 -22.75 1.37
N PHE A 197 -1.85 -21.65 1.02
CA PHE A 197 -1.25 -20.74 2.00
C PHE A 197 -2.30 -20.03 2.86
N TRP A 198 -3.32 -19.44 2.20
CA TRP A 198 -4.31 -18.59 2.86
C TRP A 198 -5.46 -19.38 3.52
N GLY A 199 -5.53 -20.70 3.32
CA GLY A 199 -6.56 -21.57 3.88
C GLY A 199 -7.96 -21.32 3.31
N ARG A 200 -8.05 -20.72 2.14
CA ARG A 200 -9.29 -20.40 1.40
C ARG A 200 -9.00 -20.16 -0.08
N ASP A 201 -10.03 -20.16 -0.91
CA ASP A 201 -9.86 -19.89 -2.33
C ASP A 201 -9.31 -18.47 -2.56
N ILE A 202 -8.14 -18.42 -3.22
CA ILE A 202 -7.49 -17.20 -3.69
C ILE A 202 -7.35 -17.28 -5.21
N TYR A 203 -7.61 -16.17 -5.86
CA TYR A 203 -7.60 -16.06 -7.31
C TYR A 203 -6.49 -15.11 -7.75
N LEU A 204 -5.84 -15.46 -8.86
CA LEU A 204 -5.01 -14.58 -9.67
C LEU A 204 -5.77 -14.21 -10.93
N GLY A 205 -5.49 -13.03 -11.46
CA GLY A 205 -6.09 -12.56 -12.69
C GLY A 205 -5.07 -11.95 -13.64
N ALA A 206 -5.53 -11.63 -14.84
CA ALA A 206 -4.82 -10.80 -15.78
C ALA A 206 -5.79 -10.17 -16.77
N HIS A 207 -5.50 -8.93 -17.16
CA HIS A 207 -6.02 -8.35 -18.38
C HIS A 207 -5.06 -8.75 -19.50
N VAL A 208 -5.57 -9.23 -20.61
CA VAL A 208 -4.78 -9.80 -21.73
C VAL A 208 -5.08 -9.03 -22.99
N LEU A 209 -4.11 -8.26 -23.49
CA LEU A 209 -4.20 -7.54 -24.75
C LEU A 209 -3.67 -8.42 -25.89
N LEU A 210 -4.53 -8.72 -26.84
CA LEU A 210 -4.25 -9.57 -27.97
C LEU A 210 -3.57 -8.78 -29.10
N PRO A 211 -2.59 -9.37 -29.82
CA PRO A 211 -1.97 -8.72 -30.97
C PRO A 211 -2.91 -8.64 -32.17
N MET A 212 -2.68 -7.66 -33.01
CA MET A 212 -3.38 -7.53 -34.31
C MET A 212 -3.28 -8.81 -35.11
N GLY A 213 -4.40 -9.28 -35.69
CA GLY A 213 -4.50 -10.49 -36.50
C GLY A 213 -4.44 -11.80 -35.66
N TRP A 214 -4.60 -11.72 -34.33
CA TRP A 214 -4.60 -12.92 -33.49
C TRP A 214 -5.65 -13.95 -33.90
N SER A 215 -6.86 -13.49 -34.27
CA SER A 215 -7.95 -14.37 -34.73
C SER A 215 -7.67 -14.97 -36.11
N ASP A 216 -6.97 -14.25 -36.98
CA ASP A 216 -6.71 -14.65 -38.36
C ASP A 216 -5.60 -15.73 -38.49
N HIS A 217 -4.78 -15.85 -37.43
CA HIS A 217 -3.62 -16.73 -37.41
C HIS A 217 -3.70 -17.77 -36.29
N PRO A 218 -4.63 -18.77 -36.33
CA PRO A 218 -4.92 -19.67 -35.22
C PRO A 218 -3.76 -20.59 -34.80
N ASN A 219 -2.77 -20.79 -35.67
CA ASN A 219 -1.60 -21.67 -35.44
C ASN A 219 -0.34 -20.90 -34.99
N VAL A 220 -0.36 -19.58 -34.98
CA VAL A 220 0.79 -18.76 -34.57
C VAL A 220 0.86 -18.69 -33.06
N LYS A 221 2.08 -18.79 -32.54
CA LYS A 221 2.40 -18.56 -31.13
C LYS A 221 3.12 -17.22 -30.95
N TYR A 222 2.88 -16.57 -29.83
CA TYR A 222 3.33 -15.20 -29.58
C TYR A 222 4.24 -15.12 -28.35
N PRO A 223 5.26 -14.24 -28.35
CA PRO A 223 5.94 -13.86 -27.12
C PRO A 223 4.97 -13.22 -26.13
N LEU A 224 5.36 -13.17 -24.85
CA LEU A 224 4.58 -12.59 -23.77
C LEU A 224 5.32 -11.38 -23.19
N ALA A 225 4.65 -10.24 -23.11
CA ALA A 225 5.07 -9.08 -22.34
C ALA A 225 4.21 -9.01 -21.07
N VAL A 226 4.86 -9.05 -19.91
CA VAL A 226 4.22 -9.03 -18.60
C VAL A 226 4.41 -7.66 -17.99
N PHE A 227 3.33 -6.91 -17.86
CA PHE A 227 3.32 -5.68 -17.11
C PHE A 227 3.14 -5.98 -15.63
N HIS A 228 4.04 -5.42 -14.85
CA HIS A 228 3.98 -5.38 -13.40
C HIS A 228 3.61 -3.97 -12.94
N GLY A 229 2.78 -3.84 -11.92
CA GLY A 229 2.38 -2.56 -11.37
C GLY A 229 1.19 -2.69 -10.46
N HIS A 230 0.83 -1.56 -9.90
CA HIS A 230 -0.38 -1.43 -9.12
C HIS A 230 -1.60 -1.83 -9.95
N PHE A 231 -2.72 -1.72 -9.36
CA PHE A 231 -4.02 -2.09 -9.88
C PHE A 231 -4.14 -1.90 -11.41
N PRO A 232 -4.57 -2.93 -12.17
CA PRO A 232 -4.62 -2.88 -13.62
C PRO A 232 -5.60 -1.81 -14.12
N SER A 233 -5.21 -1.15 -15.19
CA SER A 233 -5.93 -0.04 -15.79
C SER A 233 -6.46 -0.32 -17.21
N ASP A 234 -6.62 -1.59 -17.62
CA ASP A 234 -6.96 -1.98 -18.98
C ASP A 234 -6.04 -1.32 -20.03
N PHE A 235 -4.74 -1.45 -19.82
CA PHE A 235 -3.70 -0.90 -20.69
C PHE A 235 -3.81 0.61 -20.89
N GLY A 236 -4.01 1.34 -19.77
CA GLY A 236 -4.11 2.79 -19.78
C GLY A 236 -5.40 3.29 -20.46
N GLY A 237 -6.48 2.50 -20.40
CA GLY A 237 -7.73 2.84 -21.03
C GLY A 237 -7.71 2.62 -22.55
N PHE A 238 -6.91 1.64 -23.05
CA PHE A 238 -6.79 1.26 -24.47
C PHE A 238 -8.11 1.43 -25.24
N ARG A 239 -8.13 2.31 -26.21
CA ARG A 239 -9.34 2.66 -26.94
C ARG A 239 -9.13 2.66 -28.44
N THR A 240 -10.11 2.12 -29.16
CA THR A 240 -10.08 1.97 -30.62
C THR A 240 -10.67 3.19 -31.39
N THR A 241 -11.21 4.16 -30.65
CA THR A 241 -11.83 5.35 -31.21
C THR A 241 -11.03 6.61 -30.81
N PRO A 242 -11.03 7.67 -31.64
CA PRO A 242 -10.45 8.95 -31.26
C PRO A 242 -10.98 9.49 -29.93
N PRO A 243 -10.23 10.36 -29.23
CA PRO A 243 -10.68 10.96 -27.98
C PRO A 243 -11.94 11.79 -28.18
N ASP A 244 -12.78 11.81 -27.14
CA ASP A 244 -13.97 12.65 -27.12
C ASP A 244 -13.59 14.09 -26.77
N THR A 245 -13.62 14.97 -27.75
CA THR A 245 -13.30 16.40 -27.56
C THR A 245 -14.41 17.19 -26.88
N THR A 246 -15.58 16.59 -26.64
CA THR A 246 -16.75 17.27 -26.03
C THR A 246 -16.75 17.18 -24.50
N ILE A 247 -16.01 16.22 -23.91
CA ILE A 247 -15.91 16.11 -22.46
C ILE A 247 -15.27 17.34 -21.82
N PRO A 248 -15.70 17.77 -20.61
CA PRO A 248 -15.05 18.87 -19.89
C PRO A 248 -13.58 18.61 -19.67
N CYS A 249 -12.77 19.65 -19.75
CA CYS A 249 -11.36 19.59 -19.37
C CYS A 249 -11.20 19.39 -17.86
N GLU A 250 -10.39 18.42 -17.45
CA GLU A 250 -10.01 18.22 -16.07
C GLU A 250 -8.54 18.58 -15.86
N TYR A 251 -8.27 19.39 -14.84
CA TYR A 251 -6.91 19.75 -14.45
C TYR A 251 -6.30 18.69 -13.55
N SER A 252 -5.10 18.25 -13.88
CA SER A 252 -4.32 17.38 -12.98
C SER A 252 -3.43 18.22 -12.06
N SER A 253 -3.74 18.23 -10.77
CA SER A 253 -2.91 18.88 -9.76
C SER A 253 -1.55 18.18 -9.58
N ARG A 254 -1.49 16.87 -9.83
CA ARG A 254 -0.27 16.06 -9.77
C ARG A 254 0.73 16.43 -10.87
N PHE A 255 0.25 16.53 -12.11
CA PHE A 255 1.11 16.78 -13.28
C PHE A 255 1.13 18.26 -13.70
N LYS A 256 0.29 19.12 -13.07
CA LYS A 256 0.13 20.55 -13.41
C LYS A 256 -0.25 20.74 -14.87
N LEU A 257 -1.12 19.86 -15.39
CA LEU A 257 -1.58 19.87 -16.79
C LEU A 257 -3.08 20.11 -16.87
N ASP A 258 -3.48 21.04 -17.74
CA ASP A 258 -4.87 21.25 -18.13
C ASP A 258 -5.33 20.13 -19.06
N CYS A 259 -6.62 19.78 -18.99
CA CYS A 259 -7.24 18.75 -19.84
C CYS A 259 -6.56 17.39 -19.78
N TYR A 260 -6.02 17.00 -18.64
CA TYR A 260 -5.26 15.76 -18.47
C TYR A 260 -6.08 14.52 -18.86
N ASN A 261 -7.37 14.50 -18.58
CA ASN A 261 -8.30 13.44 -19.01
C ASN A 261 -8.33 13.27 -20.54
N ARG A 262 -8.31 14.37 -21.31
CA ARG A 262 -8.25 14.31 -22.79
C ARG A 262 -6.89 13.86 -23.30
N ILE A 263 -5.81 14.22 -22.61
CA ILE A 263 -4.44 13.74 -22.92
C ILE A 263 -4.41 12.23 -22.75
N GLN A 264 -4.95 11.69 -21.65
CA GLN A 264 -5.01 10.25 -21.41
C GLN A 264 -5.82 9.51 -22.50
N GLU A 265 -6.97 10.05 -22.92
CA GLU A 265 -7.73 9.46 -24.03
C GLU A 265 -6.96 9.49 -25.36
N GLN A 266 -6.20 10.56 -25.64
CA GLN A 266 -5.38 10.64 -26.83
C GLN A 266 -4.24 9.62 -26.80
N GLU A 267 -3.55 9.49 -25.66
CA GLU A 267 -2.48 8.50 -25.47
C GLU A 267 -2.99 7.07 -25.64
N ALA A 268 -4.17 6.77 -25.06
CA ALA A 268 -4.80 5.46 -25.19
C ALA A 268 -5.16 5.13 -26.65
N TYR A 269 -5.64 6.11 -27.43
CA TYR A 269 -5.91 5.93 -28.85
C TYR A 269 -4.63 5.83 -29.71
N ASP A 270 -3.59 6.60 -29.37
CA ASP A 270 -2.30 6.53 -30.03
C ASP A 270 -1.63 5.18 -29.76
N PHE A 271 -1.74 4.64 -28.55
CA PHE A 271 -1.30 3.29 -28.22
C PHE A 271 -2.02 2.24 -29.08
N TYR A 272 -3.34 2.33 -29.26
CA TYR A 272 -4.08 1.43 -30.16
C TYR A 272 -3.55 1.51 -31.60
N LYS A 273 -3.30 2.71 -32.14
CA LYS A 273 -2.78 2.89 -33.52
C LYS A 273 -1.40 2.25 -33.68
N ILE A 274 -0.53 2.40 -32.66
CA ILE A 274 0.79 1.78 -32.64
C ILE A 274 0.64 0.25 -32.56
N TRP A 275 -0.14 -0.23 -31.60
CA TRP A 275 -0.34 -1.65 -31.33
C TRP A 275 -0.91 -2.41 -32.54
N SER A 276 -1.89 -1.82 -33.23
CA SER A 276 -2.53 -2.38 -34.41
C SER A 276 -1.71 -2.17 -35.70
N GLY A 277 -0.72 -1.28 -35.67
CA GLY A 277 0.10 -0.93 -36.82
C GLY A 277 0.93 -2.09 -37.38
N PRO A 278 1.27 -2.06 -38.69
CA PRO A 278 2.02 -3.16 -39.33
C PRO A 278 3.47 -3.28 -38.83
N GLY A 279 4.05 -2.22 -38.32
CA GLY A 279 5.43 -2.18 -37.81
C GLY A 279 5.59 -2.61 -36.35
N PHE A 280 4.50 -2.82 -35.61
CA PHE A 280 4.58 -3.20 -34.21
C PHE A 280 4.76 -4.73 -34.07
N PRO A 281 5.67 -5.20 -33.18
CA PRO A 281 5.85 -6.63 -32.93
C PRO A 281 4.54 -7.31 -32.47
N ARG A 282 4.27 -8.50 -32.99
CA ARG A 282 3.10 -9.27 -32.55
C ARG A 282 3.42 -10.01 -31.26
N VAL A 283 2.94 -9.50 -30.15
CA VAL A 283 3.17 -9.99 -28.79
C VAL A 283 1.84 -9.96 -28.02
N ILE A 284 1.63 -10.92 -27.12
CA ILE A 284 0.57 -10.85 -26.13
C ILE A 284 1.09 -9.97 -25.00
N ALA A 285 0.36 -8.94 -24.61
CA ALA A 285 0.67 -8.21 -23.39
C ALA A 285 -0.32 -8.58 -22.29
N ILE A 286 0.16 -8.65 -21.06
CA ILE A 286 -0.71 -8.88 -19.89
C ILE A 286 -0.41 -7.87 -18.78
N GLU A 287 -1.45 -7.40 -18.14
CA GLU A 287 -1.42 -6.71 -16.86
C GLU A 287 -1.91 -7.70 -15.80
N ILE A 288 -1.02 -8.14 -14.93
CA ILE A 288 -1.36 -9.14 -13.92
C ILE A 288 -2.16 -8.53 -12.78
N GLN A 289 -3.17 -9.28 -12.31
CA GLN A 289 -3.97 -8.94 -11.13
C GLN A 289 -3.61 -9.92 -10.00
N HIS A 290 -2.91 -9.42 -9.00
CA HIS A 290 -2.44 -10.22 -7.88
C HIS A 290 -2.63 -9.54 -6.52
N PRO A 291 -3.84 -9.00 -6.25
CA PRO A 291 -4.10 -8.35 -4.98
C PRO A 291 -3.92 -9.34 -3.83
N THR A 292 -3.51 -8.81 -2.69
CA THR A 292 -3.38 -9.55 -1.45
C THR A 292 -4.34 -8.99 -0.41
N PRO A 293 -4.57 -9.67 0.71
CA PRO A 293 -5.27 -9.07 1.83
C PRO A 293 -4.57 -7.85 2.47
N TYR A 294 -3.36 -7.52 2.03
CA TYR A 294 -2.60 -6.36 2.51
C TYR A 294 -2.59 -5.19 1.53
N TYR A 295 -2.64 -5.46 0.21
CA TYR A 295 -2.47 -4.43 -0.80
C TYR A 295 -3.03 -4.83 -2.17
N ASP A 296 -3.02 -3.89 -3.12
CA ASP A 296 -3.51 -4.08 -4.50
C ASP A 296 -2.60 -4.96 -5.35
N ASP A 297 -1.36 -5.17 -4.94
CA ASP A 297 -0.43 -6.12 -5.54
C ASP A 297 0.35 -6.93 -4.47
N SER A 298 1.08 -7.95 -4.90
CA SER A 298 1.84 -8.85 -4.03
C SER A 298 3.35 -8.61 -4.07
N TYR A 299 3.80 -7.60 -4.77
CA TYR A 299 5.22 -7.44 -5.15
C TYR A 299 5.78 -8.61 -5.98
N ALA A 300 4.92 -9.47 -6.50
CA ALA A 300 5.24 -10.61 -7.39
C ALA A 300 6.34 -11.55 -6.88
N VAL A 301 6.55 -11.64 -5.56
CA VAL A 301 7.56 -12.49 -4.93
C VAL A 301 6.96 -13.43 -3.89
N ASN A 302 7.71 -14.47 -3.53
CA ASN A 302 7.36 -15.31 -2.39
C ASN A 302 7.63 -14.54 -1.08
N SER A 303 6.68 -14.53 -0.17
CA SER A 303 6.74 -13.82 1.09
C SER A 303 6.32 -14.70 2.26
N ALA A 304 6.96 -14.50 3.41
CA ALA A 304 6.58 -15.20 4.63
C ALA A 304 5.14 -14.85 5.08
N CYS A 305 4.69 -13.61 4.85
CA CYS A 305 3.40 -13.13 5.34
C CYS A 305 2.30 -13.14 4.27
N GLN A 306 2.66 -13.16 2.98
CA GLN A 306 1.68 -13.16 1.89
C GLN A 306 1.59 -14.49 1.15
N GLY A 307 2.59 -15.38 1.32
CA GLY A 307 2.64 -16.67 0.63
C GLY A 307 3.40 -16.62 -0.70
N PRO A 308 3.32 -17.69 -1.50
CA PRO A 308 4.17 -17.90 -2.68
C PRO A 308 3.64 -17.23 -3.94
N TYR A 309 3.45 -15.89 -3.94
CA TYR A 309 2.95 -15.17 -5.10
C TYR A 309 3.90 -15.22 -6.31
N GLY A 310 5.21 -15.14 -6.08
CA GLY A 310 6.18 -15.25 -7.17
C GLY A 310 6.07 -16.57 -7.92
N ASP A 311 5.98 -17.68 -7.18
CA ASP A 311 5.78 -19.02 -7.77
C ASP A 311 4.40 -19.14 -8.42
N ALA A 312 3.35 -18.63 -7.80
CA ALA A 312 2.00 -18.69 -8.33
C ALA A 312 1.86 -17.91 -9.66
N ILE A 313 2.46 -16.74 -9.76
CA ILE A 313 2.49 -15.96 -11.00
C ILE A 313 3.30 -16.70 -12.08
N THR A 314 4.52 -17.13 -11.73
CA THR A 314 5.47 -17.71 -12.70
C THR A 314 5.04 -19.11 -13.16
N TYR A 315 4.49 -19.96 -12.27
CA TYR A 315 4.24 -21.37 -12.55
C TYR A 315 2.76 -21.75 -12.64
N GLU A 316 1.82 -20.89 -12.23
CA GLU A 316 0.40 -21.14 -12.42
C GLU A 316 -0.22 -20.16 -13.43
N LEU A 317 -0.16 -18.82 -13.17
CA LEU A 317 -0.84 -17.81 -13.99
C LEU A 317 -0.27 -17.72 -15.41
N ILE A 318 1.04 -17.49 -15.55
CA ILE A 318 1.69 -17.30 -16.86
C ILE A 318 1.51 -18.54 -17.76
N PRO A 319 1.75 -19.79 -17.32
CA PRO A 319 1.50 -20.97 -18.14
C PRO A 319 0.02 -21.13 -18.52
N TYR A 320 -0.91 -20.77 -17.65
CA TYR A 320 -2.33 -20.78 -17.96
C TYR A 320 -2.69 -19.81 -19.08
N ILE A 321 -2.16 -18.59 -19.03
CA ILE A 321 -2.36 -17.55 -20.07
C ILE A 321 -1.73 -17.99 -21.38
N GLU A 322 -0.48 -18.46 -21.38
CA GLU A 322 0.23 -18.92 -22.58
C GLU A 322 -0.50 -20.08 -23.26
N LYS A 323 -1.05 -21.01 -22.48
CA LYS A 323 -1.87 -22.11 -23.00
C LYS A 323 -3.16 -21.59 -23.61
N THR A 324 -3.83 -20.65 -22.96
CA THR A 324 -5.13 -20.13 -23.38
C THR A 324 -5.03 -19.25 -24.63
N PHE A 325 -3.99 -18.41 -24.71
CA PHE A 325 -3.84 -17.40 -25.75
C PHE A 325 -2.68 -17.68 -26.72
N ARG A 326 -2.20 -18.90 -26.76
CA ARG A 326 -1.14 -19.33 -27.71
C ARG A 326 0.20 -18.62 -27.50
N GLY A 327 0.62 -18.48 -26.24
CA GLY A 327 1.96 -18.06 -25.91
C GLY A 327 3.02 -19.10 -26.36
N ILE A 328 4.26 -18.68 -26.55
CA ILE A 328 5.39 -19.56 -26.90
C ILE A 328 5.68 -20.56 -25.78
N GLY A 329 5.46 -20.17 -24.52
CA GLY A 329 5.65 -21.06 -23.37
C GLY A 329 7.11 -21.32 -23.02
N LYS A 330 8.01 -20.37 -23.26
CA LYS A 330 9.45 -20.48 -23.01
C LYS A 330 9.98 -19.20 -22.38
N GLY A 331 10.86 -19.32 -21.41
CA GLY A 331 11.44 -18.18 -20.71
C GLY A 331 12.09 -17.14 -21.62
N TRP A 332 12.74 -17.58 -22.71
CA TRP A 332 13.35 -16.65 -23.67
C TRP A 332 12.34 -15.75 -24.40
N ALA A 333 11.05 -16.09 -24.39
CA ALA A 333 9.98 -15.35 -25.06
C ALA A 333 9.10 -14.54 -24.07
N ARG A 334 9.53 -14.39 -22.82
CA ARG A 334 8.82 -13.63 -21.78
C ARG A 334 9.62 -12.39 -21.39
N PHE A 335 8.99 -11.23 -21.43
CA PHE A 335 9.59 -9.96 -21.11
C PHE A 335 8.78 -9.27 -20.02
N LEU A 336 9.47 -8.60 -19.08
CA LEU A 336 8.91 -7.93 -17.94
C LEU A 336 9.05 -6.42 -18.12
N TYR A 337 8.04 -5.66 -17.72
CA TYR A 337 8.15 -4.21 -17.68
C TYR A 337 7.23 -3.64 -16.61
N GLY A 338 7.57 -2.48 -16.08
CA GLY A 338 6.77 -1.78 -15.08
C GLY A 338 7.47 -0.55 -14.55
N GLY A 339 6.72 0.28 -13.82
CA GLY A 339 7.20 1.48 -13.17
C GLY A 339 6.91 1.46 -11.68
N SER A 340 7.73 2.18 -10.88
CA SER A 340 7.58 2.26 -9.42
C SER A 340 7.58 0.85 -8.80
N THR A 341 6.52 0.45 -8.08
CA THR A 341 6.31 -0.93 -7.61
C THR A 341 6.56 -1.95 -8.72
N GLY A 342 5.95 -1.77 -9.90
CA GLY A 342 6.12 -2.69 -11.03
C GLY A 342 7.54 -2.70 -11.61
N GLY A 343 8.30 -1.63 -11.45
CA GLY A 343 9.71 -1.59 -11.77
C GLY A 343 10.52 -2.50 -10.85
N TRP A 344 10.25 -2.48 -9.55
CA TRP A 344 10.85 -3.39 -8.58
C TRP A 344 10.44 -4.83 -8.85
N GLU A 345 9.16 -5.10 -9.07
CA GLU A 345 8.61 -6.43 -9.38
C GLU A 345 9.24 -7.04 -10.62
N SER A 346 9.35 -6.24 -11.70
CA SER A 346 9.99 -6.67 -12.96
C SER A 346 11.45 -7.07 -12.75
N LEU A 347 12.19 -6.28 -11.97
CA LEU A 347 13.58 -6.60 -11.64
C LEU A 347 13.65 -7.82 -10.71
N ALA A 348 12.80 -7.89 -9.68
CA ALA A 348 12.76 -9.01 -8.75
C ALA A 348 12.44 -10.33 -9.46
N ALA A 349 11.43 -10.35 -10.34
CA ALA A 349 11.09 -11.53 -11.14
C ALA A 349 12.26 -11.94 -12.04
N GLN A 350 12.95 -10.99 -12.71
CA GLN A 350 14.13 -11.30 -13.54
C GLN A 350 15.30 -11.83 -12.71
N VAL A 351 15.53 -11.33 -11.50
CA VAL A 351 16.64 -11.75 -10.62
C VAL A 351 16.35 -13.10 -9.96
N LEU A 352 15.13 -13.30 -9.46
CA LEU A 352 14.76 -14.49 -8.70
C LEU A 352 14.38 -15.68 -9.61
N TYR A 353 13.88 -15.40 -10.81
CA TYR A 353 13.51 -16.41 -11.82
C TYR A 353 14.25 -16.19 -13.15
N PRO A 354 15.60 -16.16 -13.16
CA PRO A 354 16.39 -15.68 -14.30
C PRO A 354 16.30 -16.55 -15.56
N ASP A 355 15.85 -17.79 -15.43
CA ASP A 355 15.65 -18.75 -16.56
C ASP A 355 14.23 -18.67 -17.13
N GLU A 356 13.28 -18.08 -16.38
CA GLU A 356 11.88 -17.96 -16.78
C GLU A 356 11.58 -16.68 -17.55
N TYR A 357 12.51 -15.68 -17.51
CA TYR A 357 12.34 -14.38 -18.16
C TYR A 357 13.60 -13.97 -18.94
N ASN A 358 13.42 -13.19 -20.00
CA ASN A 358 14.47 -12.80 -20.93
C ASN A 358 14.68 -11.29 -21.06
N GLY A 359 14.24 -10.55 -20.11
CA GLY A 359 14.48 -9.11 -20.04
C GLY A 359 13.48 -8.41 -19.14
N CYS A 360 13.96 -7.43 -18.37
CA CYS A 360 13.14 -6.51 -17.60
C CYS A 360 13.46 -5.06 -17.96
N PHE A 361 12.40 -4.25 -18.04
CA PHE A 361 12.44 -2.81 -18.25
C PHE A 361 11.80 -2.16 -17.03
N ALA A 362 12.63 -1.76 -16.06
CA ALA A 362 12.22 -1.23 -14.78
C ALA A 362 12.38 0.29 -14.76
N ALA A 363 11.26 1.01 -14.78
CA ALA A 363 11.25 2.47 -14.70
C ALA A 363 11.05 2.91 -13.25
N CYS A 364 11.92 3.83 -12.77
CA CYS A 364 11.89 4.37 -11.42
C CYS A 364 11.44 3.33 -10.36
N PRO A 365 12.15 2.18 -10.27
CA PRO A 365 11.75 1.09 -9.40
C PRO A 365 11.72 1.54 -7.94
N ASP A 366 10.83 0.98 -7.16
CA ASP A 366 10.86 1.07 -5.68
C ASP A 366 12.25 0.68 -5.17
N PRO A 367 12.62 0.97 -3.91
CA PRO A 367 14.00 0.81 -3.48
C PRO A 367 14.56 -0.58 -3.75
N ILE A 368 15.50 -0.67 -4.69
CA ILE A 368 16.20 -1.91 -5.08
C ILE A 368 17.49 -2.13 -4.29
N ASP A 369 17.90 -1.12 -3.51
CA ASP A 369 19.02 -1.16 -2.57
C ASP A 369 18.59 -0.49 -1.26
N PHE A 370 18.52 -1.25 -0.20
CA PHE A 370 17.99 -0.76 1.08
C PHE A 370 18.99 0.05 1.92
N ARG A 371 20.19 0.32 1.40
CA ARG A 371 21.04 1.43 1.89
C ARG A 371 20.40 2.78 1.57
N ALA A 372 19.48 2.80 0.62
CA ALA A 372 18.61 3.92 0.31
C ALA A 372 17.16 3.45 0.21
N TYR A 373 16.60 2.98 1.32
CA TYR A 373 15.17 2.69 1.42
C TYR A 373 14.41 4.03 1.43
N THR A 374 14.18 4.54 0.23
CA THR A 374 13.93 5.94 -0.12
C THR A 374 15.09 6.86 0.36
N VAL A 375 15.04 7.37 1.58
CA VAL A 375 16.05 8.26 2.20
C VAL A 375 16.64 7.69 3.49
N VAL A 376 16.38 6.43 3.80
CA VAL A 376 16.83 5.75 5.03
C VAL A 376 17.81 4.64 4.68
N ASP A 377 18.99 4.64 5.29
CA ASP A 377 19.87 3.46 5.32
C ASP A 377 19.40 2.55 6.47
N ILE A 378 18.56 1.56 6.16
CA ILE A 378 17.96 0.70 7.19
C ILE A 378 18.99 -0.18 7.91
N TYR A 379 20.24 -0.22 7.43
CA TYR A 379 21.33 -1.00 8.03
C TYR A 379 22.17 -0.18 9.02
N LYS A 380 22.15 1.16 8.89
CA LYS A 380 22.99 2.06 9.70
C LYS A 380 22.20 3.05 10.54
N ASP A 381 21.08 3.53 10.00
CA ASP A 381 20.25 4.50 10.69
C ASP A 381 19.55 3.84 11.89
N LYS A 382 19.38 4.61 12.96
CA LYS A 382 18.67 4.16 14.16
C LYS A 382 17.20 4.49 14.12
N ASN A 383 16.86 5.55 13.38
CA ASN A 383 15.50 6.08 13.32
C ASN A 383 15.13 6.46 11.87
N ALA A 384 13.95 6.03 11.45
CA ALA A 384 13.45 6.28 10.10
C ALA A 384 12.96 7.71 9.89
N TYR A 385 12.48 8.38 10.94
CA TYR A 385 11.80 9.66 10.81
C TYR A 385 12.71 10.87 10.93
N PHE A 386 13.83 10.73 11.64
CA PHE A 386 14.71 11.84 11.93
C PHE A 386 16.15 11.52 11.62
N LEU A 387 16.88 12.51 11.11
CA LEU A 387 18.32 12.42 10.95
C LEU A 387 19.00 12.42 12.32
N ASP A 388 20.05 11.59 12.46
CA ASP A 388 20.91 11.64 13.65
C ASP A 388 21.72 12.95 13.63
N SER A 389 21.37 13.86 14.52
CA SER A 389 21.96 15.20 14.62
C SER A 389 22.07 15.64 16.07
N LYS A 390 23.22 16.22 16.44
CA LYS A 390 23.50 16.71 17.79
C LYS A 390 22.70 17.96 18.17
N PHE A 391 22.29 18.75 17.17
CA PHE A 391 21.79 20.11 17.40
C PHE A 391 20.34 20.32 17.03
N LYS A 392 19.81 19.52 16.15
CA LYS A 392 18.44 19.69 15.63
C LYS A 392 17.81 18.35 15.26
N LYS A 393 16.62 18.12 15.73
CA LYS A 393 15.78 17.01 15.26
C LYS A 393 15.24 17.37 13.87
N THR A 394 15.89 16.87 12.81
CA THR A 394 15.52 17.17 11.42
C THR A 394 14.68 16.03 10.86
N PRO A 395 13.42 16.28 10.46
CA PRO A 395 12.57 15.24 9.88
C PRO A 395 13.13 14.82 8.51
N ARG A 396 13.01 13.52 8.20
CA ARG A 396 13.32 12.99 6.88
C ARG A 396 12.17 13.24 5.93
N PRO A 397 12.44 13.67 4.67
CA PRO A 397 11.40 13.81 3.67
C PRO A 397 10.84 12.44 3.28
N GLY A 398 9.54 12.37 3.05
CA GLY A 398 8.86 11.18 2.53
C GLY A 398 8.52 11.32 1.05
N GLN A 399 8.17 12.54 0.65
CA GLN A 399 7.76 12.87 -0.70
C GLN A 399 8.19 14.28 -1.08
N ARG A 400 8.52 14.48 -2.34
CA ARG A 400 8.83 15.81 -2.93
C ARG A 400 8.12 16.02 -4.27
N ASP A 401 7.94 17.28 -4.64
CA ASP A 401 7.52 17.64 -5.99
C ASP A 401 8.72 17.70 -6.97
N TYR A 402 8.46 17.97 -8.24
CA TYR A 402 9.48 18.03 -9.29
C TYR A 402 10.49 19.20 -9.12
N LEU A 403 10.20 20.18 -8.27
CA LEU A 403 11.09 21.26 -7.88
C LEU A 403 11.91 20.95 -6.63
N GLY A 404 11.66 19.80 -6.01
CA GLY A 404 12.34 19.35 -4.79
C GLY A 404 11.70 19.84 -3.49
N HIS A 405 10.52 20.48 -3.53
CA HIS A 405 9.81 20.85 -2.30
C HIS A 405 9.23 19.63 -1.64
N VAL A 406 9.51 19.47 -0.35
CA VAL A 406 8.97 18.36 0.45
C VAL A 406 7.48 18.59 0.69
N SER A 407 6.65 17.65 0.23
CA SER A 407 5.19 17.68 0.41
C SER A 407 4.74 16.90 1.62
N ALA A 408 5.49 15.87 2.04
CA ALA A 408 5.23 15.08 3.24
C ALA A 408 6.55 14.52 3.81
N THR A 409 6.61 14.38 5.13
CA THR A 409 7.70 13.69 5.82
C THR A 409 7.41 12.19 5.93
N LEU A 410 8.45 11.38 6.19
CA LEU A 410 8.28 9.94 6.44
C LEU A 410 7.35 9.66 7.63
N GLN A 411 7.42 10.48 8.68
CA GLN A 411 6.55 10.34 9.84
C GLN A 411 5.09 10.56 9.47
N GLU A 412 4.78 11.60 8.71
CA GLU A 412 3.41 11.92 8.29
C GLU A 412 2.80 10.80 7.45
N VAL A 413 3.54 10.27 6.47
CA VAL A 413 3.07 9.15 5.65
C VAL A 413 2.79 7.90 6.50
N ASN A 414 3.73 7.54 7.38
CA ASN A 414 3.56 6.38 8.26
C ASN A 414 2.44 6.58 9.31
N TYR A 415 2.22 7.80 9.78
CA TYR A 415 1.13 8.11 10.71
C TYR A 415 -0.23 7.97 10.02
N ARG A 416 -0.35 8.40 8.75
CA ARG A 416 -1.56 8.16 7.96
C ARG A 416 -1.84 6.67 7.84
N GLU A 417 -0.84 5.87 7.52
CA GLU A 417 -1.00 4.41 7.43
C GLU A 417 -1.40 3.79 8.75
N LEU A 418 -0.75 4.16 9.86
CA LEU A 418 -1.11 3.67 11.19
C LEU A 418 -2.54 4.04 11.60
N MET A 419 -3.03 5.21 11.18
CA MET A 419 -4.42 5.61 11.39
C MET A 419 -5.36 4.73 10.57
N LEU A 420 -5.03 4.42 9.31
CA LEU A 420 -5.84 3.56 8.43
C LEU A 420 -5.83 2.09 8.86
N GLY A 421 -4.71 1.58 9.37
CA GLY A 421 -4.59 0.19 9.83
C GLY A 421 -3.33 -0.04 10.66
N ASP A 422 -3.39 -0.91 11.65
CA ASP A 422 -2.23 -1.42 12.36
C ASP A 422 -1.78 -2.78 11.75
N LYS A 423 -0.67 -3.34 12.22
CA LYS A 423 -0.16 -4.65 11.79
C LYS A 423 -0.05 -4.79 10.26
N SER A 424 0.39 -3.72 9.60
CA SER A 424 0.54 -3.61 8.14
C SER A 424 -0.76 -3.80 7.35
N ARG A 425 -1.91 -3.38 7.91
CA ARG A 425 -3.25 -3.55 7.33
C ARG A 425 -3.87 -2.28 6.76
N SER A 426 -3.06 -1.26 6.54
CA SER A 426 -3.56 0.03 6.02
C SER A 426 -4.00 -0.03 4.55
N GLY A 427 -3.56 -1.02 3.79
CA GLY A 427 -3.72 -1.05 2.34
C GLY A 427 -2.86 0.01 1.64
N GLN A 428 -1.72 0.40 2.21
CA GLN A 428 -0.85 1.46 1.70
C GLN A 428 0.60 0.99 1.56
N GLN A 429 1.43 1.80 0.89
CA GLN A 429 2.75 1.46 0.37
C GLN A 429 3.77 0.99 1.42
N TRP A 430 3.87 1.67 2.56
CA TRP A 430 4.86 1.30 3.59
C TRP A 430 4.47 0.03 4.33
N ASP A 431 3.17 -0.18 4.51
CA ASP A 431 2.64 -1.40 5.13
C ASP A 431 2.78 -2.61 4.20
N ILE A 432 2.61 -2.46 2.86
CA ILE A 432 2.84 -3.59 1.94
C ILE A 432 4.32 -3.97 1.88
N TRP A 433 5.25 -3.02 1.92
CA TRP A 433 6.66 -3.35 1.99
C TRP A 433 6.98 -4.19 3.23
N GLU A 434 6.43 -3.82 4.40
CA GLU A 434 6.53 -4.67 5.60
C GLU A 434 5.88 -6.04 5.40
N ALA A 435 4.67 -6.10 4.83
CA ALA A 435 3.98 -7.37 4.60
C ALA A 435 4.72 -8.28 3.61
N THR A 436 5.40 -7.70 2.63
CA THR A 436 6.18 -8.45 1.63
C THR A 436 7.52 -8.91 2.18
N TYR A 437 8.28 -7.98 2.76
CA TYR A 437 9.70 -8.21 3.04
C TYR A 437 9.99 -8.71 4.45
N SER A 438 9.04 -8.60 5.40
CA SER A 438 9.29 -8.98 6.79
C SER A 438 9.08 -10.46 7.08
N PRO A 439 9.81 -11.00 8.06
CA PRO A 439 9.43 -12.28 8.65
C PRO A 439 8.07 -12.16 9.35
N MET A 440 7.38 -13.26 9.46
CA MET A 440 6.13 -13.35 10.22
C MET A 440 6.41 -13.28 11.73
N ASP A 441 5.66 -12.47 12.45
CA ASP A 441 5.70 -12.42 13.90
C ASP A 441 4.84 -13.54 14.53
N LYS A 442 4.92 -13.69 15.84
CA LYS A 442 4.24 -14.75 16.62
C LYS A 442 2.72 -14.75 16.50
N ASP A 443 2.14 -13.61 16.15
CA ASP A 443 0.70 -13.46 15.97
C ASP A 443 0.24 -13.64 14.51
N GLY A 444 1.17 -14.00 13.61
CA GLY A 444 0.90 -14.26 12.20
C GLY A 444 0.92 -13.02 11.29
N TYR A 445 1.17 -11.84 11.84
CA TYR A 445 1.30 -10.61 11.07
C TYR A 445 2.77 -10.29 10.76
N PRO A 446 3.04 -9.35 9.83
CA PRO A 446 4.40 -8.93 9.53
C PRO A 446 5.11 -8.32 10.74
N LYS A 447 6.36 -8.69 10.96
CA LYS A 447 7.19 -8.02 11.95
C LYS A 447 7.61 -6.64 11.43
N ARG A 448 7.40 -5.59 12.19
CA ARG A 448 7.68 -4.22 11.75
C ARG A 448 9.17 -3.98 11.56
N LEU A 449 9.51 -3.29 10.47
CA LEU A 449 10.87 -2.80 10.22
C LEU A 449 11.24 -1.69 11.22
N TRP A 450 10.26 -0.83 11.55
CA TRP A 450 10.40 0.16 12.61
C TRP A 450 9.11 0.36 13.38
N ASP A 451 9.23 0.87 14.59
CA ASP A 451 8.05 1.30 15.35
C ASP A 451 7.37 2.47 14.64
N LYS A 452 6.10 2.32 14.28
CA LYS A 452 5.36 3.32 13.47
C LYS A 452 5.11 4.64 14.22
N VAL A 453 5.25 4.67 15.55
CA VAL A 453 5.08 5.90 16.35
C VAL A 453 6.42 6.60 16.54
N THR A 454 7.47 5.87 16.91
CA THR A 454 8.79 6.45 17.24
C THR A 454 9.74 6.53 16.05
N GLY A 455 9.61 5.64 15.07
CA GLY A 455 10.50 5.49 13.93
C GLY A 455 11.74 4.65 14.22
N ASP A 456 11.85 4.02 15.39
CA ASP A 456 13.02 3.24 15.78
C ASP A 456 13.14 1.95 14.99
N ILE A 457 14.28 1.72 14.35
CA ILE A 457 14.50 0.63 13.38
C ILE A 457 14.89 -0.67 14.10
N ASP A 458 14.22 -1.78 13.75
CA ASP A 458 14.61 -3.14 14.14
C ASP A 458 15.67 -3.69 13.17
N THR A 459 16.92 -3.67 13.61
CA THR A 459 18.06 -4.14 12.81
C THR A 459 18.01 -5.63 12.48
N THR A 460 17.25 -6.44 13.23
CA THR A 460 17.09 -7.87 12.94
C THR A 460 16.16 -8.08 11.76
N VAL A 461 15.09 -7.26 11.64
CA VAL A 461 14.22 -7.23 10.48
C VAL A 461 14.94 -6.68 9.27
N ALA A 462 15.71 -5.58 9.43
CA ALA A 462 16.52 -5.03 8.35
C ALA A 462 17.53 -6.05 7.78
N ALA A 463 18.17 -6.85 8.63
CA ALA A 463 19.04 -7.93 8.17
C ALA A 463 18.30 -9.02 7.39
N TYR A 464 17.09 -9.39 7.80
CA TYR A 464 16.25 -10.34 7.06
C TYR A 464 15.86 -9.78 5.68
N TRP A 465 15.49 -8.49 5.59
CA TRP A 465 15.18 -7.83 4.33
C TRP A 465 16.38 -7.84 3.38
N ARG A 466 17.57 -7.55 3.88
CA ARG A 466 18.81 -7.57 3.08
C ARG A 466 19.02 -8.90 2.38
N GLU A 467 18.93 -9.99 3.14
CA GLU A 467 19.24 -11.33 2.62
C GLU A 467 18.21 -11.83 1.60
N ASN A 468 16.97 -11.37 1.68
CA ASN A 468 15.85 -11.94 0.92
C ASN A 468 15.28 -11.01 -0.15
N TYR A 469 15.39 -9.68 -0.01
CA TYR A 469 14.66 -8.74 -0.86
C TYR A 469 15.47 -7.52 -1.33
N ASP A 470 16.65 -7.23 -0.77
CA ASP A 470 17.56 -6.21 -1.31
C ASP A 470 18.17 -6.72 -2.61
N LEU A 471 17.59 -6.29 -3.75
CA LEU A 471 17.96 -6.83 -5.07
C LEU A 471 19.40 -6.50 -5.45
N SER A 472 19.90 -5.31 -5.08
CA SER A 472 21.30 -4.92 -5.27
C SER A 472 22.25 -5.85 -4.50
N TYR A 473 21.94 -6.08 -3.22
CA TYR A 473 22.71 -7.00 -2.39
C TYR A 473 22.66 -8.44 -2.93
N ILE A 474 21.48 -8.95 -3.30
CA ILE A 474 21.31 -10.30 -3.85
C ILE A 474 22.11 -10.47 -5.14
N MET A 475 22.02 -9.53 -6.08
CA MET A 475 22.80 -9.56 -7.31
C MET A 475 24.30 -9.59 -7.03
N LYS A 476 24.78 -8.74 -6.13
CA LYS A 476 26.19 -8.67 -5.73
C LYS A 476 26.66 -9.96 -5.04
N ARG A 477 25.88 -10.47 -4.09
CA ARG A 477 26.17 -11.71 -3.35
C ARG A 477 26.29 -12.92 -4.29
N ASP A 478 25.33 -13.04 -5.20
CA ASP A 478 25.17 -14.21 -6.04
C ASP A 478 25.65 -13.98 -7.48
N TRP A 479 26.44 -12.92 -7.73
CA TRP A 479 26.86 -12.50 -9.09
C TRP A 479 27.51 -13.60 -9.92
N LYS A 480 28.27 -14.46 -9.27
CA LYS A 480 28.95 -15.57 -9.96
C LYS A 480 27.99 -16.48 -10.73
N THR A 481 26.79 -16.67 -10.18
CA THR A 481 25.74 -17.53 -10.76
C THR A 481 24.68 -16.74 -11.50
N LEU A 482 24.32 -15.54 -11.01
CA LEU A 482 23.30 -14.68 -11.61
C LEU A 482 23.83 -13.88 -12.80
N GLY A 483 25.04 -13.34 -12.72
CA GLY A 483 25.60 -12.46 -13.75
C GLY A 483 25.51 -13.02 -15.17
N PRO A 484 25.93 -14.28 -15.43
CA PRO A 484 25.77 -14.89 -16.75
C PRO A 484 24.31 -14.98 -17.23
N LYS A 485 23.35 -15.15 -16.31
CA LYS A 485 21.92 -15.27 -16.62
C LYS A 485 21.24 -13.92 -16.82
N LEU A 486 21.75 -12.86 -16.18
CA LEU A 486 21.23 -11.50 -16.25
C LEU A 486 21.87 -10.65 -17.35
N LYS A 487 22.98 -11.09 -17.93
CA LYS A 487 23.71 -10.34 -18.96
C LYS A 487 22.80 -9.91 -20.11
N GLY A 488 22.67 -8.57 -20.31
CA GLY A 488 21.86 -7.98 -21.37
C GLY A 488 20.35 -8.00 -21.13
N LYS A 489 19.89 -8.46 -19.97
CA LYS A 489 18.46 -8.56 -19.64
C LYS A 489 17.92 -7.43 -18.77
N VAL A 490 18.75 -6.76 -17.99
CA VAL A 490 18.34 -5.71 -17.06
C VAL A 490 18.46 -4.34 -17.70
N ARG A 491 17.39 -3.55 -17.60
CA ARG A 491 17.33 -2.15 -18.03
C ARG A 491 16.61 -1.37 -16.95
N LEU A 492 17.35 -0.42 -16.35
CA LEU A 492 16.83 0.48 -15.31
C LEU A 492 16.77 1.89 -15.87
N TYR A 493 15.70 2.59 -15.56
CA TYR A 493 15.52 4.00 -15.84
C TYR A 493 14.95 4.69 -14.61
N CYS A 494 15.53 5.82 -14.19
CA CYS A 494 15.02 6.63 -13.10
C CYS A 494 15.38 8.11 -13.34
N GLY A 495 14.45 9.00 -13.05
CA GLY A 495 14.72 10.43 -13.09
C GLY A 495 15.43 10.91 -11.81
N ASP A 496 16.38 11.83 -11.93
CA ASP A 496 17.18 12.37 -10.81
C ASP A 496 16.34 13.09 -9.75
N MET A 497 15.13 13.56 -10.11
CA MET A 497 14.19 14.24 -9.22
C MET A 497 12.96 13.36 -8.92
N ASP A 498 13.19 12.06 -8.74
CA ASP A 498 12.11 11.13 -8.38
C ASP A 498 11.36 11.62 -7.13
N ASN A 499 10.01 11.55 -7.17
CA ASN A 499 9.14 12.07 -6.12
C ASN A 499 9.33 11.39 -4.77
N TYR A 500 9.72 10.12 -4.77
CA TYR A 500 9.89 9.28 -3.58
C TYR A 500 11.36 8.95 -3.29
N TYR A 501 12.29 9.66 -3.96
CA TYR A 501 13.74 9.47 -3.81
C TYR A 501 14.25 8.09 -4.26
N LEU A 502 13.54 7.42 -5.17
CA LEU A 502 13.89 6.08 -5.67
C LEU A 502 15.18 6.08 -6.46
N ASN A 503 15.55 7.21 -7.07
CA ASN A 503 16.84 7.41 -7.73
C ASN A 503 18.05 7.09 -6.83
N ASN A 504 17.95 7.28 -5.52
CA ASN A 504 19.05 7.00 -4.60
C ASN A 504 19.45 5.52 -4.60
N ALA A 505 18.47 4.61 -4.58
CA ALA A 505 18.71 3.17 -4.63
C ALA A 505 19.28 2.72 -5.98
N VAL A 506 18.85 3.36 -7.08
CA VAL A 506 19.36 3.09 -8.42
C VAL A 506 20.83 3.46 -8.53
N TYR A 507 21.24 4.63 -7.99
CA TYR A 507 22.64 5.04 -7.98
C TYR A 507 23.54 4.05 -7.24
N PHE A 508 23.12 3.55 -6.07
CA PHE A 508 23.88 2.54 -5.33
C PHE A 508 23.95 1.18 -6.04
N THR A 509 22.99 0.89 -6.89
CA THR A 509 23.01 -0.36 -7.65
C THR A 509 23.89 -0.26 -8.89
N GLU A 510 24.11 0.93 -9.44
CA GLU A 510 25.00 1.19 -10.56
C GLU A 510 26.49 1.01 -10.16
N GLU A 511 26.85 1.33 -8.89
CA GLU A 511 28.21 1.13 -8.33
C GLU A 511 28.64 -0.36 -8.23
#